data_938e4f2c710918ecaf6d360190fc4a93
#
_entry.id   938e4f2c710918ecaf6d360190fc4a93
#
_cell.length_a   1.000
_cell.length_b   1.000
_cell.length_c   1.000
_cell.angle_alpha   90.00
_cell.angle_beta   90.00
_cell.angle_gamma   90.00
#
_symmetry.space_group_name_H-M   'P 1'
#
loop_
_entity.id
_entity.type
_entity.pdbx_description
1 polymer ?
#
loop_
_entity_poly.entity_id
_entity_poly.type
_entity_poly.pdbx_seq_one_letter_code
_entity_poly.pdbx_strand_id
1 'polypeptide(L)'
;MVHIEKGAHRSGRSTGIAALLLSGMAGFQIALAAGAPWGAAAWGGTNPGVLPRGLRVSSAGSGLVYVLLAVAARSALVPAQLRRRILAVASGGMVVGTVMNLASPSNIERTLWTPVAAALAAVLWLARSDRAAR
;
A
#
# COMPACT_ATOMS: atom_id res chain seq x y z
N MET A 1 0.54 11.12 34.39
CA MET A 1 -0.38 11.78 33.44
C MET A 1 0.25 12.13 32.10
N VAL A 2 1.55 12.31 31.99
CA VAL A 2 2.26 12.68 30.75
C VAL A 2 2.46 11.50 29.78
N HIS A 3 2.33 10.24 30.21
CA HIS A 3 2.53 9.06 29.35
C HIS A 3 1.34 8.67 28.46
N ILE A 4 0.14 9.15 28.74
CA ILE A 4 -1.08 8.77 28.02
C ILE A 4 -1.23 9.55 26.71
N GLU A 5 -0.82 10.82 26.68
CA GLU A 5 -0.93 11.65 25.48
C GLU A 5 0.07 11.27 24.37
N LYS A 6 1.26 10.79 24.73
CA LYS A 6 2.26 10.35 23.73
C LYS A 6 1.82 9.08 22.98
N GLY A 7 1.02 8.22 23.61
CA GLY A 7 0.47 7.01 22.97
C GLY A 7 -0.62 7.33 21.94
N ALA A 8 -1.51 8.27 22.26
CA ALA A 8 -2.61 8.66 21.36
C ALA A 8 -2.12 9.38 20.10
N HIS A 9 -1.11 10.24 20.22
CA HIS A 9 -0.49 10.92 19.08
C HIS A 9 0.31 9.99 18.16
N ARG A 10 0.88 8.91 18.67
CA ARG A 10 1.56 7.90 17.85
C ARG A 10 0.58 7.01 17.08
N SER A 11 -0.56 6.71 17.68
CA SER A 11 -1.59 5.84 17.14
C SER A 11 -2.17 6.35 15.82
N GLY A 12 -2.50 7.64 15.71
CA GLY A 12 -3.05 8.20 14.46
C GLY A 12 -2.03 8.40 13.34
N ARG A 13 -0.73 8.45 13.65
CA ARG A 13 0.32 8.68 12.66
C ARG A 13 0.52 7.49 11.74
N SER A 14 0.58 6.27 12.26
CA SER A 14 0.77 5.06 11.45
C SER A 14 -0.38 4.88 10.48
N THR A 15 -1.61 5.08 10.93
CA THR A 15 -2.81 5.03 10.07
C THR A 15 -2.78 6.11 8.99
N GLY A 16 -2.37 7.34 9.31
CA GLY A 16 -2.24 8.43 8.36
C GLY A 16 -1.18 8.16 7.29
N ILE A 17 -0.01 7.69 7.70
CA ILE A 17 1.09 7.33 6.79
C ILE A 17 0.67 6.14 5.91
N ALA A 18 0.05 5.11 6.48
CA ALA A 18 -0.46 3.96 5.73
C ALA A 18 -1.46 4.41 4.66
N ALA A 19 -2.43 5.25 5.01
CA ALA A 19 -3.42 5.77 4.08
C ALA A 19 -2.78 6.60 2.96
N LEU A 20 -1.78 7.41 3.27
CA LEU A 20 -1.05 8.21 2.28
C LEU A 20 -0.28 7.32 1.29
N LEU A 21 0.47 6.34 1.79
CA LEU A 21 1.22 5.40 0.95
C LEU A 21 0.28 4.53 0.10
N LEU A 22 -0.80 4.02 0.68
CA LEU A 22 -1.82 3.24 -0.06
C LEU A 22 -2.48 4.08 -1.15
N SER A 23 -2.78 5.35 -0.87
CA SER A 23 -3.34 6.27 -1.85
C SER A 23 -2.37 6.55 -3.00
N GLY A 24 -1.09 6.70 -2.72
CA GLY A 24 -0.04 6.83 -3.72
C GLY A 24 0.08 5.58 -4.61
N MET A 25 0.06 4.41 -4.00
CA MET A 25 0.05 3.12 -4.72
C MET A 25 -1.20 2.97 -5.59
N ALA A 26 -2.37 3.32 -5.06
CA ALA A 26 -3.62 3.30 -5.81
C ALA A 26 -3.56 4.24 -7.02
N GLY A 27 -3.09 5.47 -6.83
CA GLY A 27 -2.92 6.45 -7.91
C GLY A 27 -2.00 5.97 -9.02
N PHE A 28 -0.87 5.37 -8.66
CA PHE A 28 0.06 4.77 -9.61
C PHE A 28 -0.60 3.64 -10.42
N GLN A 29 -1.27 2.71 -9.76
CA GLN A 29 -1.95 1.59 -10.41
C GLN A 29 -3.11 2.06 -11.30
N ILE A 30 -3.89 3.04 -10.86
CA ILE A 30 -4.98 3.63 -11.65
C ILE A 30 -4.42 4.33 -12.89
N ALA A 31 -3.31 5.06 -12.76
CA ALA A 31 -2.64 5.70 -13.89
C ALA A 31 -2.16 4.66 -14.92
N LEU A 32 -1.57 3.55 -14.48
CA LEU A 32 -1.19 2.43 -15.38
C LEU A 32 -2.41 1.84 -16.08
N ALA A 33 -3.50 1.62 -15.36
CA ALA A 33 -4.76 1.13 -15.93
C ALA A 33 -5.34 2.09 -16.97
N ALA A 34 -5.22 3.39 -16.74
CA ALA A 34 -5.66 4.44 -17.66
C ALA A 34 -4.77 4.60 -18.90
N GLY A 35 -3.59 3.99 -18.91
CA GLY A 35 -2.68 4.03 -20.05
C GLY A 35 -1.47 4.93 -19.89
N ALA A 36 -1.10 5.30 -18.66
CA ALA A 36 0.15 6.02 -18.43
C ALA A 36 1.34 5.19 -18.94
N PRO A 37 2.33 5.83 -19.60
CA PRO A 37 3.46 5.13 -20.22
C PRO A 37 4.57 4.79 -19.20
N TRP A 38 4.20 4.19 -18.09
CA TRP A 38 5.09 3.91 -16.95
C TRP A 38 5.37 2.42 -16.75
N GLY A 39 5.18 1.63 -17.80
CA GLY A 39 5.37 0.18 -17.71
C GLY A 39 6.76 -0.28 -17.31
N ALA A 40 7.79 0.55 -17.54
CA ALA A 40 9.15 0.27 -17.07
C ALA A 40 9.24 0.19 -15.52
N ALA A 41 8.31 0.82 -14.81
CA ALA A 41 8.26 0.88 -13.35
C ALA A 41 7.29 -0.15 -12.75
N ALA A 42 6.75 -1.07 -13.53
CA ALA A 42 5.74 -2.01 -13.08
C ALA A 42 5.86 -3.37 -13.79
N TRP A 43 5.34 -4.40 -13.13
CA TRP A 43 5.23 -5.75 -13.70
C TRP A 43 6.55 -6.30 -14.25
N GLY A 44 7.64 -6.07 -13.53
CA GLY A 44 8.98 -6.51 -13.91
C GLY A 44 9.68 -5.62 -14.94
N GLY A 45 9.05 -4.52 -15.37
CA GLY A 45 9.63 -3.58 -16.33
C GLY A 45 9.76 -4.12 -17.77
N THR A 46 9.15 -5.27 -18.06
CA THR A 46 9.26 -5.95 -19.35
C THR A 46 8.45 -5.28 -20.48
N ASN A 47 7.54 -4.40 -20.12
CA ASN A 47 6.69 -3.65 -21.07
C ASN A 47 6.89 -2.14 -20.84
N PRO A 48 8.02 -1.56 -21.26
CA PRO A 48 8.22 -0.11 -21.16
C PRO A 48 7.17 0.64 -22.00
N GLY A 49 6.72 1.77 -21.48
CA GLY A 49 5.63 2.53 -22.11
C GLY A 49 4.26 2.10 -21.58
N VAL A 50 3.25 2.13 -22.44
CA VAL A 50 1.88 1.76 -22.08
C VAL A 50 1.78 0.24 -21.91
N LEU A 51 1.23 -0.20 -20.80
CA LEU A 51 1.04 -1.64 -20.53
C LEU A 51 0.05 -2.29 -21.50
N PRO A 52 0.26 -3.56 -21.84
CA PRO A 52 -0.74 -4.38 -22.54
C PRO A 52 -2.05 -4.44 -21.76
N ARG A 53 -3.16 -4.65 -22.47
CA ARG A 53 -4.52 -4.64 -21.89
C ARG A 53 -4.67 -5.52 -20.64
N GLY A 54 -4.12 -6.73 -20.65
CA GLY A 54 -4.20 -7.64 -19.51
C GLY A 54 -3.54 -7.08 -18.25
N LEU A 55 -2.35 -6.49 -18.39
CA LEU A 55 -1.66 -5.86 -17.27
C LEU A 55 -2.35 -4.57 -16.80
N ARG A 56 -2.98 -3.82 -17.70
CA ARG A 56 -3.80 -2.66 -17.33
C ARG A 56 -5.01 -3.08 -16.50
N VAL A 57 -5.68 -4.17 -16.86
CA VAL A 57 -6.78 -4.73 -16.06
C VAL A 57 -6.29 -5.18 -14.69
N SER A 58 -5.14 -5.85 -14.63
CA SER A 58 -4.52 -6.24 -13.35
C SER A 58 -4.15 -5.03 -12.50
N SER A 59 -3.66 -3.96 -13.12
CA SER A 59 -3.39 -2.69 -12.43
C SER A 59 -4.66 -2.04 -11.90
N ALA A 60 -5.76 -2.08 -12.63
CA ALA A 60 -7.07 -1.60 -12.16
C ALA A 60 -7.52 -2.38 -10.91
N GLY A 61 -7.39 -3.70 -10.92
CA GLY A 61 -7.69 -4.54 -9.76
C GLY A 61 -6.80 -4.22 -8.55
N SER A 62 -5.50 -4.06 -8.77
CA SER A 62 -4.55 -3.66 -7.72
C SER A 62 -4.88 -2.28 -7.15
N GLY A 63 -5.19 -1.31 -8.02
CA GLY A 63 -5.61 0.03 -7.60
C GLY A 63 -6.85 0.00 -6.71
N LEU A 64 -7.85 -0.79 -7.07
CA LEU A 64 -9.05 -0.98 -6.26
C LEU A 64 -8.71 -1.57 -4.89
N VAL A 65 -7.85 -2.59 -4.82
CA VAL A 65 -7.42 -3.18 -3.54
C VAL A 65 -6.75 -2.12 -2.66
N TYR A 66 -5.85 -1.31 -3.20
CA TYR A 66 -5.19 -0.25 -2.44
C TYR A 66 -6.17 0.81 -1.94
N VAL A 67 -7.16 1.21 -2.74
CA VAL A 67 -8.23 2.12 -2.30
C VAL A 67 -9.02 1.52 -1.15
N LEU A 68 -9.44 0.26 -1.27
CA LEU A 68 -10.20 -0.43 -0.22
C LEU A 68 -9.39 -0.56 1.07
N LEU A 69 -8.09 -0.85 0.98
CA LEU A 69 -7.20 -0.90 2.15
C LEU A 69 -7.05 0.48 2.80
N ALA A 70 -6.92 1.55 2.02
CA ALA A 70 -6.83 2.92 2.53
C ALA A 70 -8.12 3.32 3.27
N VAL A 71 -9.28 2.97 2.71
CA VAL A 71 -10.59 3.19 3.35
C VAL A 71 -10.68 2.37 4.63
N ALA A 72 -10.37 1.08 4.60
CA ALA A 72 -10.44 0.20 5.77
C ALA A 72 -9.52 0.66 6.91
N ALA A 73 -8.33 1.17 6.58
CA ALA A 73 -7.39 1.68 7.57
C ALA A 73 -7.94 2.86 8.37
N ARG A 74 -8.77 3.70 7.75
CA ARG A 74 -9.29 4.93 8.35
C ARG A 74 -10.76 4.87 8.78
N SER A 75 -11.52 3.91 8.27
CA SER A 75 -12.96 3.85 8.49
C SER A 75 -13.30 3.44 9.92
N ALA A 76 -14.13 4.25 10.58
CA ALA A 76 -14.73 3.91 11.86
C ALA A 76 -15.84 2.85 11.73
N LEU A 77 -16.35 2.62 10.52
CA LEU A 77 -17.41 1.63 10.24
C LEU A 77 -16.88 0.20 10.22
N VAL A 78 -15.57 0.01 10.02
CA VAL A 78 -14.95 -1.31 10.03
C VAL A 78 -14.69 -1.71 11.49
N PRO A 79 -15.23 -2.84 11.97
CA PRO A 79 -14.98 -3.32 13.32
C PRO A 79 -13.48 -3.45 13.60
N ALA A 80 -13.04 -3.04 14.78
CA ALA A 80 -11.62 -2.97 15.12
C ALA A 80 -10.89 -4.30 14.90
N GLN A 81 -11.53 -5.43 15.24
CA GLN A 81 -10.91 -6.74 15.05
C GLN A 81 -10.76 -7.13 13.58
N LEU A 82 -11.78 -6.83 12.77
CA LEU A 82 -11.72 -7.05 11.32
C LEU A 82 -10.63 -6.17 10.69
N ARG A 83 -10.58 -4.90 11.05
CA ARG A 83 -9.54 -3.97 10.60
C ARG A 83 -8.14 -4.48 10.95
N ARG A 84 -7.92 -4.94 12.17
CA ARG A 84 -6.62 -5.52 12.58
C ARG A 84 -6.23 -6.71 11.71
N ARG A 85 -7.15 -7.59 11.36
CA ARG A 85 -6.91 -8.74 10.48
C ARG A 85 -6.59 -8.29 9.06
N ILE A 86 -7.39 -7.39 8.51
CA ILE A 86 -7.18 -6.84 7.15
C ILE A 86 -5.78 -6.22 7.05
N LEU A 87 -5.40 -5.36 8.00
CA LEU A 87 -4.10 -4.68 7.96
C LEU A 87 -2.94 -5.64 8.21
N ALA A 88 -3.11 -6.67 9.03
CA ALA A 88 -2.10 -7.71 9.24
C ALA A 88 -1.86 -8.53 7.96
N VAL A 89 -2.92 -8.95 7.30
CA VAL A 89 -2.84 -9.69 6.01
C VAL A 89 -2.24 -8.80 4.93
N ALA A 90 -2.66 -7.55 4.84
CA ALA A 90 -2.11 -6.58 3.90
C ALA A 90 -0.61 -6.32 4.14
N SER A 91 -0.19 -6.22 5.42
CA SER A 91 1.23 -6.12 5.78
C SER A 91 2.03 -7.32 5.28
N GLY A 92 1.53 -8.54 5.49
CA GLY A 92 2.14 -9.76 4.96
C GLY A 92 2.25 -9.75 3.43
N GLY A 93 1.22 -9.30 2.75
CA GLY A 93 1.22 -9.10 1.30
C GLY A 93 2.29 -8.10 0.85
N MET A 94 2.49 -7.02 1.60
CA MET A 94 3.55 -6.04 1.31
C MET A 94 4.95 -6.58 1.56
N VAL A 95 5.15 -7.50 2.51
CA VAL A 95 6.41 -8.22 2.67
C VAL A 95 6.71 -9.04 1.42
N VAL A 96 5.74 -9.79 0.92
CA VAL A 96 5.88 -10.54 -0.34
C VAL A 96 6.18 -9.59 -1.51
N GLY A 97 5.45 -8.48 -1.62
CA GLY A 97 5.70 -7.45 -2.62
C GLY A 97 7.12 -6.87 -2.54
N THR A 98 7.64 -6.65 -1.33
CA THR A 98 9.02 -6.19 -1.10
C THR A 98 10.03 -7.18 -1.68
N VAL A 99 9.86 -8.46 -1.40
CA VAL A 99 10.74 -9.53 -1.93
C VAL A 99 10.66 -9.60 -3.44
N MET A 100 9.45 -9.53 -4.01
CA MET A 100 9.25 -9.55 -5.47
C MET A 100 9.88 -8.34 -6.15
N ASN A 101 9.73 -7.14 -5.58
CA ASN A 101 10.36 -5.94 -6.11
C ASN A 101 11.90 -6.03 -6.04
N LEU A 102 12.43 -6.55 -4.94
CA LEU A 102 13.88 -6.74 -4.77
C LEU A 102 14.45 -7.73 -5.78
N ALA A 103 13.70 -8.76 -6.14
CA ALA A 103 14.05 -9.77 -7.13
C ALA A 103 13.73 -9.36 -8.57
N SER A 104 13.09 -8.21 -8.79
CA SER A 104 12.67 -7.73 -10.11
C SER A 104 13.87 -7.42 -11.01
N PRO A 105 13.80 -7.68 -12.33
CA PRO A 105 14.76 -7.19 -13.29
C PRO A 105 14.70 -5.66 -13.48
N SER A 106 13.59 -5.00 -13.11
CA SER A 106 13.43 -3.55 -13.18
C SER A 106 14.23 -2.83 -12.09
N ASN A 107 15.15 -1.95 -12.50
CA ASN A 107 15.88 -1.10 -11.55
C ASN A 107 14.93 -0.19 -10.76
N ILE A 108 13.88 0.31 -11.39
CA ILE A 108 12.90 1.20 -10.74
C ILE A 108 12.14 0.42 -9.66
N GLU A 109 11.73 -0.81 -9.92
CA GLU A 109 11.08 -1.64 -8.90
C GLU A 109 12.00 -1.93 -7.73
N ARG A 110 13.27 -2.26 -8.00
CA ARG A 110 14.24 -2.51 -6.92
C ARG A 110 14.55 -1.28 -6.09
N THR A 111 14.72 -0.11 -6.71
CA THR A 111 15.21 1.09 -6.02
C THR A 111 14.09 1.96 -5.44
N LEU A 112 12.92 1.98 -6.07
CA LEU A 112 11.78 2.79 -5.63
C LEU A 112 10.74 1.94 -4.89
N TRP A 113 10.24 0.88 -5.51
CA TRP A 113 9.11 0.14 -4.94
C TRP A 113 9.50 -0.81 -3.82
N THR A 114 10.72 -1.33 -3.78
CA THR A 114 11.21 -2.13 -2.65
C THR A 114 11.14 -1.35 -1.33
N PRO A 115 11.73 -0.16 -1.19
CA PRO A 115 11.64 0.61 0.06
C PRO A 115 10.20 1.08 0.35
N VAL A 116 9.42 1.42 -0.66
CA VAL A 116 8.00 1.81 -0.47
C VAL A 116 7.18 0.64 0.05
N ALA A 117 7.31 -0.54 -0.54
CA ALA A 117 6.60 -1.73 -0.08
C ALA A 117 7.03 -2.15 1.33
N ALA A 118 8.33 -2.08 1.65
CA ALA A 118 8.85 -2.36 2.98
C ALA A 118 8.32 -1.37 4.03
N ALA A 119 8.32 -0.08 3.71
CA ALA A 119 7.75 0.95 4.57
C ALA A 119 6.25 0.73 4.78
N LEU A 120 5.52 0.41 3.72
CA LEU A 120 4.10 0.13 3.79
C LEU A 120 3.79 -1.12 4.63
N ALA A 121 4.59 -2.19 4.50
CA ALA A 121 4.48 -3.37 5.36
C ALA A 121 4.62 -3.00 6.84
N ALA A 122 5.63 -2.20 7.19
CA ALA A 122 5.88 -1.76 8.56
C ALA A 122 4.75 -0.88 9.11
N VAL A 123 4.30 0.12 8.36
CA VAL A 123 3.25 1.03 8.85
C VAL A 123 1.89 0.36 8.92
N LEU A 124 1.57 -0.58 8.03
CA LEU A 124 0.34 -1.38 8.12
C LEU A 124 0.34 -2.26 9.36
N TRP A 125 1.48 -2.87 9.67
CA TRP A 125 1.62 -3.66 10.89
C TRP A 125 1.43 -2.82 12.15
N LEU A 126 1.99 -1.61 12.19
CA LEU A 126 1.81 -0.67 13.29
C LEU A 126 0.36 -0.15 13.36
N ALA A 127 -0.20 0.24 12.22
CA ALA A 127 -1.55 0.79 12.12
C ALA A 127 -2.64 -0.20 12.57
N ARG A 128 -2.39 -1.51 12.49
CA ARG A 128 -3.36 -2.53 12.96
C ARG A 128 -3.72 -2.40 14.44
N SER A 129 -2.82 -1.80 15.22
CA SER A 129 -3.02 -1.57 16.65
C SER A 129 -3.60 -0.20 16.97
N ASP A 130 -3.66 0.69 15.98
CA ASP A 130 -4.22 2.02 16.14
C ASP A 130 -5.75 1.92 16.35
N ARG A 131 -6.27 2.78 17.21
CA ARG A 131 -7.72 2.94 17.32
C ARG A 131 -8.21 3.69 16.08
N ALA A 132 -9.32 3.23 15.51
CA ALA A 132 -9.99 4.01 14.47
C ALA A 132 -10.24 5.43 15.00
N ALA A 133 -9.92 6.43 14.20
CA ALA A 133 -10.26 7.80 14.54
C ALA A 133 -11.78 7.88 14.73
N ARG A 134 -12.18 8.24 15.96
CA ARG A 134 -13.58 8.50 16.30
C ARG A 134 -13.95 9.89 15.82
#